data_b984459a742c4759029c0b71543f82f7
#
_entry.id   b984459a742c4759029c0b71543f82f7
#
_cell.length_a   1.000
_cell.length_b   1.000
_cell.length_c   1.000
_cell.angle_alpha   90.00
_cell.angle_beta   90.00
_cell.angle_gamma   90.00
#
_symmetry.space_group_name_H-M   'P 1'
#
loop_
_entity.id
_entity.type
_entity.pdbx_description
1 polymer ?
#
loop_
_entity_poly.entity_id
_entity_poly.type
_entity_poly.pdbx_seq_one_letter_code
_entity_poly.pdbx_strand_id
1 'polypeptide(L)' 'SPGIDRLFKVKRDYERAVGRLVRVTLSERILDKKEYIARLEEVSDAGVKIDVKKKGIIEIPFEKITRAREEVEFN' A
#
# COMPACT_ATOMS: atom_id res chain seq x y z
N SER A 1 -21.94 1.50 -9.40
CA SER A 1 -20.92 0.99 -8.51
C SER A 1 -20.51 2.05 -7.51
N PRO A 2 -20.46 1.72 -6.27
CA PRO A 2 -20.16 2.71 -5.21
C PRO A 2 -18.72 3.19 -5.17
N GLY A 3 -18.02 3.13 -6.23
CA GLY A 3 -16.74 3.79 -6.31
C GLY A 3 -15.75 3.46 -5.20
N ILE A 4 -15.54 2.20 -5.00
CA ILE A 4 -14.55 1.76 -4.02
C ILE A 4 -13.13 1.94 -4.53
N ASP A 5 -12.98 2.34 -5.77
CA ASP A 5 -11.68 2.50 -6.40
C ASP A 5 -11.03 3.83 -6.09
N ARG A 6 -11.11 4.25 -4.85
CA ARG A 6 -10.48 5.48 -4.42
C ARG A 6 -8.99 5.27 -4.26
N LEU A 7 -8.23 5.96 -5.08
CA LEU A 7 -6.78 5.93 -4.93
C LEU A 7 -6.36 6.88 -3.83
N PHE A 8 -5.33 6.48 -3.09
CA PHE A 8 -4.76 7.35 -2.07
C PHE A 8 -4.02 8.49 -2.78
N LYS A 9 -4.27 9.72 -2.36
CA LYS A 9 -3.68 10.89 -2.98
C LYS A 9 -2.72 11.63 -2.06
N VAL A 10 -2.98 11.58 -0.77
CA VAL A 10 -2.16 12.29 0.21
C VAL A 10 -1.81 11.35 1.35
N LYS A 11 -0.83 11.75 2.14
CA LYS A 11 -0.36 10.93 3.26
C LYS A 11 -1.49 10.54 4.21
N ARG A 12 -2.43 11.47 4.44
CA ARG A 12 -3.56 11.21 5.33
C ARG A 12 -4.39 10.02 4.87
N ASP A 13 -4.53 9.83 3.57
CA ASP A 13 -5.30 8.71 3.05
C ASP A 13 -4.64 7.38 3.45
N TYR A 14 -3.31 7.34 3.39
CA TYR A 14 -2.58 6.16 3.82
C TYR A 14 -2.73 5.95 5.33
N GLU A 15 -2.66 7.03 6.09
CA GLU A 15 -2.77 6.93 7.54
C GLU A 15 -4.11 6.33 7.97
N ARG A 16 -5.16 6.63 7.24
CA ARG A 16 -6.48 6.07 7.53
C ARG A 16 -6.55 4.58 7.24
N ALA A 17 -5.67 4.09 6.41
CA ALA A 17 -5.66 2.69 6.02
C ALA A 17 -4.70 1.84 6.85
N VAL A 18 -4.00 2.44 7.81
CA VAL A 18 -3.11 1.69 8.67
C VAL A 18 -3.89 0.60 9.40
N GLY A 19 -3.36 -0.61 9.36
CA GLY A 19 -4.03 -1.77 9.92
C GLY A 19 -4.97 -2.46 8.95
N ARG A 20 -5.13 -1.91 7.76
CA ARG A 20 -6.02 -2.48 6.76
C ARG A 20 -5.23 -3.00 5.57
N LEU A 21 -5.88 -3.89 4.83
CA LEU A 21 -5.27 -4.45 3.63
C LEU A 21 -5.25 -3.37 2.54
N VAL A 22 -4.10 -3.18 1.92
CA VAL A 22 -3.95 -2.20 0.84
C VAL A 22 -3.28 -2.84 -0.36
N ARG A 23 -3.55 -2.28 -1.52
CA ARG A 23 -2.89 -2.67 -2.75
C ARG A 23 -2.03 -1.50 -3.21
N VAL A 24 -0.75 -1.76 -3.37
CA VAL A 24 0.21 -0.75 -3.80
C VAL A 24 0.82 -1.17 -5.12
N THR A 25 0.71 -0.31 -6.12
CA THR A 25 1.31 -0.53 -7.43
C THR A 25 2.54 0.36 -7.57
N LEU A 26 3.64 -0.22 -8.00
CA LEU A 26 4.92 0.45 -8.05
C LEU A 26 5.32 0.82 -9.47
N SER A 27 6.16 1.86 -9.60
CA SER A 27 6.67 2.26 -10.90
C SER A 27 7.75 1.31 -11.40
N GLU A 28 8.42 0.63 -10.45
CA GLU A 28 9.42 -0.37 -10.80
C GLU A 28 9.35 -1.51 -9.79
N ARG A 29 9.99 -2.61 -10.13
CA ARG A 29 9.95 -3.77 -9.27
C ARG A 29 10.72 -3.54 -7.98
N ILE A 30 10.11 -3.93 -6.88
CA ILE A 30 10.76 -3.99 -5.58
C ILE A 30 10.64 -5.44 -5.14
N LEU A 31 11.77 -6.09 -4.89
CA LEU A 31 11.82 -7.50 -4.53
C LEU A 31 11.04 -8.38 -5.53
N ASP A 32 11.26 -8.07 -6.82
CA ASP A 32 10.69 -8.83 -7.94
C ASP A 32 9.19 -8.65 -8.17
N LYS A 33 8.57 -7.67 -7.53
CA LYS A 33 7.16 -7.41 -7.73
C LYS A 33 6.89 -5.94 -7.94
N LYS A 34 5.96 -5.65 -8.84
CA LYS A 34 5.50 -4.29 -9.07
C LYS A 34 4.24 -3.97 -8.28
N GLU A 35 3.59 -4.97 -7.71
CA GLU A 35 2.36 -4.77 -6.96
C GLU A 35 2.38 -5.62 -5.71
N TYR A 36 1.95 -5.02 -4.62
CA TYR A 36 1.85 -5.72 -3.34
C TYR A 36 0.45 -5.54 -2.77
N ILE A 37 -0.09 -6.62 -2.24
CA ILE A 37 -1.33 -6.59 -1.48
C ILE A 37 -0.96 -7.06 -0.09
N ALA A 38 -1.00 -6.15 0.87
CA ALA A 38 -0.55 -6.46 2.21
C ALA A 38 -1.17 -5.48 3.20
N ARG A 39 -1.01 -5.78 4.48
CA ARG A 39 -1.52 -4.92 5.54
C ARG A 39 -0.58 -3.72 5.70
N LEU A 40 -1.17 -2.55 5.73
CA LEU A 40 -0.40 -1.32 5.94
C LEU A 40 -0.05 -1.20 7.42
N GLU A 41 1.25 -1.17 7.72
CA GLU A 41 1.71 -1.13 9.10
C GLU A 41 2.01 0.28 9.59
N GLU A 42 2.67 1.05 8.76
CA GLU A 42 3.11 2.38 9.17
C GLU A 42 3.21 3.30 7.97
N VAL A 43 3.02 4.58 8.23
CA VAL A 43 3.14 5.62 7.20
C VAL A 43 4.11 6.66 7.71
N SER A 44 5.07 7.04 6.87
CA SER A 44 6.05 8.07 7.22
C SER A 44 6.10 9.10 6.09
N ASP A 45 6.89 10.16 6.30
CA ASP A 45 7.03 11.18 5.26
C ASP A 45 7.73 10.65 4.01
N ALA A 46 8.56 9.65 4.17
CA ALA A 46 9.30 9.07 3.05
C ALA A 46 8.52 7.99 2.31
N GLY A 47 7.61 7.31 2.98
CA GLY A 47 6.90 6.21 2.36
C GLY A 47 6.05 5.46 3.35
N VAL A 48 5.74 4.22 3.00
CA VAL A 48 4.90 3.36 3.83
C VAL A 48 5.60 2.04 4.12
N LYS A 49 5.18 1.40 5.20
CA LYS A 49 5.64 0.06 5.55
C LYS A 49 4.45 -0.88 5.48
N ILE A 50 4.64 -1.98 4.78
CA ILE A 50 3.59 -2.98 4.63
C ILE A 50 4.09 -4.32 5.16
N ASP A 51 3.18 -5.12 5.68
CA ASP A 51 3.50 -6.43 6.21
C ASP A 51 3.14 -7.49 5.18
N VAL A 52 4.15 -7.97 4.48
CA VAL A 52 3.98 -9.02 3.47
C VAL A 52 4.25 -10.34 4.14
N LYS A 53 3.28 -11.23 4.15
CA LYS A 53 3.35 -12.49 4.90
C LYS A 53 4.61 -13.31 4.64
N LYS A 54 5.09 -13.30 3.41
CA LYS A 54 6.25 -14.14 3.06
C LYS A 54 7.58 -13.43 3.22
N LYS A 55 7.56 -12.10 3.29
CA LYS A 55 8.79 -11.32 3.28
C LYS A 55 8.96 -10.43 4.51
N GLY A 56 7.92 -10.32 5.32
CA GLY A 56 7.96 -9.46 6.49
C GLY A 56 7.63 -8.02 6.12
N ILE A 57 8.15 -7.10 6.92
CA ILE A 57 7.87 -5.68 6.71
C ILE A 57 8.73 -5.14 5.58
N ILE A 58 8.08 -4.50 4.62
CA ILE A 58 8.75 -3.90 3.47
C ILE A 58 8.45 -2.41 3.48
N GLU A 59 9.49 -1.60 3.34
CA GLU A 59 9.33 -0.17 3.22
C GLU A 59 9.27 0.23 1.76
N ILE A 60 8.27 1.02 1.39
CA ILE A 60 8.08 1.46 0.02
C ILE A 60 8.03 2.98 -0.01
N PRO A 61 8.99 3.63 -0.67
CA PRO A 61 8.98 5.10 -0.74
C PRO A 61 7.84 5.59 -1.63
N PHE A 62 7.27 6.73 -1.26
CA PHE A 62 6.16 7.30 -2.03
C PHE A 62 6.53 7.53 -3.49
N GLU A 63 7.79 7.89 -3.75
CA GLU A 63 8.22 8.16 -5.12
C GLU A 63 8.15 6.94 -6.02
N LYS A 64 8.15 5.76 -5.45
CA LYS A 64 8.04 4.52 -6.21
C LYS A 64 6.60 4.08 -6.39
N ILE A 65 5.69 4.66 -5.65
CA ILE A 65 4.28 4.26 -5.70
C ILE A 65 3.60 4.98 -6.85
N THR A 66 3.07 4.20 -7.79
CA THR A 66 2.29 4.72 -8.90
C THR A 66 0.84 4.86 -8.49
N ARG A 67 0.34 3.85 -7.78
CA ARG A 67 -1.03 3.82 -7.30
C ARG A 67 -1.09 3.08 -5.98
N ALA A 68 -2.02 3.47 -5.14
CA ALA A 68 -2.28 2.73 -3.91
C ALA A 68 -3.75 2.94 -3.53
N ARG A 69 -4.35 1.88 -3.02
CA ARG A 69 -5.74 1.95 -2.57
C ARG A 69 -5.98 0.88 -1.52
N GLU A 70 -7.09 1.06 -0.80
CA GLU A 70 -7.49 0.06 0.16
C GLU A 70 -8.05 -1.15 -0.59
N GLU A 71 -7.68 -2.34 -0.15
CA GLU A 71 -8.15 -3.57 -0.76
C GLU A 71 -9.21 -4.19 0.14
N VAL A 72 -10.17 -4.85 -0.48
CA VAL A 72 -11.24 -5.51 0.26
C VAL A 72 -10.76 -6.88 0.73
N GLU A 73 -10.91 -7.15 2.02
CA GLU A 73 -10.59 -8.46 2.57
C GLU A 73 -11.81 -9.36 2.46
N PHE A 74 -11.60 -10.53 1.86
CA PHE A 74 -12.63 -11.55 1.83
C PHE A 74 -12.23 -12.68 2.77
N ASN A 75 -13.18 -13.09 3.56
CA ASN A 75 -12.97 -14.24 4.44
C ASN A 75 -13.72 -15.44 3.89
#